data_214db8343e43bd1cd12068781cab752a
#
_entry.id   214db8343e43bd1cd12068781cab752a
#
_cell.length_a   1.000
_cell.length_b   1.000
_cell.length_c   1.000
_cell.angle_alpha   90.00
_cell.angle_beta   90.00
_cell.angle_gamma   90.00
#
_symmetry.space_group_name_H-M   'P 1'
#
loop_
_entity.id
_entity.type
_entity.pdbx_description
1 polymer ?
#
loop_
_entity_poly.entity_id
_entity_poly.type
_entity_poly.pdbx_seq_one_letter_code
_entity_poly.pdbx_strand_id
1 'polypeptide(L)'
;FQNEPWAYTIYPGCAWTPEGIIRFNVEYLAPELKKQHPEVSLFLGTLNTNRFDVVDKILSDSRMKDAVEGLGFQWWGGQILPAIRKKYPYYKYMQTESECGSGTFDWKAAEHTFRLINHYIGNGCEEYTFWNAILSDEGKSSWGWKQNALIRVDSKTGTITYTPEYYAVKHFCNQVVSGTRVLQYKEKGEDNLSVIA
;
A
#
# COMPACT_ATOMS: atom_id res chain seq x y z
N PHE A 1 6.89 -11.98 -2.11
CA PHE A 1 7.70 -12.78 -3.02
C PHE A 1 8.45 -11.91 -4.05
N GLN A 2 7.83 -10.85 -4.54
CA GLN A 2 8.45 -9.86 -5.44
C GLN A 2 7.74 -8.52 -5.27
N ASN A 3 8.50 -7.42 -5.29
CA ASN A 3 7.90 -6.10 -5.36
C ASN A 3 7.21 -5.92 -6.71
N GLU A 4 5.95 -5.47 -6.68
CA GLU A 4 5.14 -5.14 -7.85
C GLU A 4 5.22 -6.17 -8.99
N PRO A 5 4.75 -7.40 -8.80
CA PRO A 5 4.96 -8.50 -9.75
C PRO A 5 4.37 -8.25 -11.15
N TRP A 6 3.48 -7.27 -11.31
CA TRP A 6 2.94 -6.87 -12.61
C TRP A 6 3.66 -5.69 -13.26
N ALA A 7 4.76 -5.17 -12.63
CA ALA A 7 5.63 -4.13 -13.19
C ALA A 7 7.04 -4.66 -13.55
N TYR A 8 7.17 -5.94 -13.82
CA TYR A 8 8.44 -6.65 -14.05
C TYR A 8 9.27 -6.13 -15.25
N THR A 9 8.69 -5.31 -16.13
CA THR A 9 9.42 -4.70 -17.27
C THR A 9 10.07 -3.37 -16.91
N ILE A 10 9.77 -2.79 -15.74
CA ILE A 10 10.25 -1.46 -15.34
C ILE A 10 11.57 -1.57 -14.56
N TYR A 11 11.71 -2.60 -13.72
CA TYR A 11 12.88 -2.89 -12.90
C TYR A 11 13.12 -4.40 -12.81
N PRO A 12 14.29 -4.84 -12.27
CA PRO A 12 14.60 -6.26 -12.18
C PRO A 12 13.49 -7.06 -11.48
N GLY A 13 12.93 -8.02 -12.20
CA GLY A 13 11.85 -8.86 -11.72
C GLY A 13 11.54 -10.00 -12.67
N CYS A 14 10.58 -10.82 -12.31
CA CYS A 14 10.08 -11.94 -13.11
C CYS A 14 8.60 -11.72 -13.47
N ALA A 15 8.23 -12.20 -14.65
CA ALA A 15 6.83 -12.34 -14.99
C ALA A 15 6.23 -13.54 -14.22
N TRP A 16 5.20 -13.29 -13.45
CA TRP A 16 4.52 -14.33 -12.67
C TRP A 16 3.16 -14.66 -13.27
N THR A 17 2.84 -15.96 -13.31
CA THR A 17 1.47 -16.41 -13.52
C THR A 17 0.76 -16.61 -12.17
N PRO A 18 -0.57 -16.57 -12.11
CA PRO A 18 -1.31 -16.90 -10.89
C PRO A 18 -0.90 -18.27 -10.31
N GLU A 19 -0.75 -19.28 -11.14
CA GLU A 19 -0.33 -20.61 -10.75
C GLU A 19 1.09 -20.64 -10.17
N GLY A 20 2.01 -19.86 -10.77
CA GLY A 20 3.38 -19.70 -10.29
C GLY A 20 3.41 -19.04 -8.91
N ILE A 21 2.60 -18.01 -8.70
CA ILE A 21 2.45 -17.34 -7.40
C ILE A 21 1.91 -18.30 -6.35
N ILE A 22 0.84 -19.04 -6.66
CA ILE A 22 0.25 -20.04 -5.76
C ILE A 22 1.31 -21.07 -5.39
N ARG A 23 1.92 -21.69 -6.39
CA ARG A 23 2.92 -22.73 -6.18
C ARG A 23 4.09 -22.24 -5.33
N PHE A 24 4.63 -21.08 -5.62
CA PHE A 24 5.77 -20.53 -4.88
C PHE A 24 5.42 -20.29 -3.41
N ASN A 25 4.28 -19.66 -3.14
CA ASN A 25 3.87 -19.38 -1.76
C ASN A 25 3.53 -20.65 -0.99
N VAL A 26 2.78 -21.59 -1.60
CA VAL A 26 2.26 -22.80 -0.90
C VAL A 26 3.33 -23.86 -0.73
N GLU A 27 4.14 -24.12 -1.78
CA GLU A 27 5.08 -25.25 -1.78
C GLU A 27 6.48 -24.90 -1.25
N TYR A 28 6.86 -23.60 -1.28
CA TYR A 28 8.21 -23.19 -0.93
C TYR A 28 8.24 -22.14 0.18
N LEU A 29 7.65 -20.97 -0.04
CA LEU A 29 7.87 -19.82 0.84
C LEU A 29 7.22 -20.00 2.21
N ALA A 30 5.92 -20.32 2.26
CA ALA A 30 5.20 -20.46 3.53
C ALA A 30 5.73 -21.62 4.39
N PRO A 31 6.00 -22.83 3.84
CA PRO A 31 6.59 -23.92 4.62
C PRO A 31 7.97 -23.58 5.19
N GLU A 32 8.83 -22.94 4.40
CA GLU A 32 10.18 -22.60 4.85
C GLU A 32 10.16 -21.48 5.90
N LEU A 33 9.31 -20.44 5.70
CA LEU A 33 9.14 -19.38 6.65
C LEU A 33 8.59 -19.90 7.98
N LYS A 34 7.57 -20.74 7.94
CA LYS A 34 6.99 -21.36 9.15
C LYS A 34 7.97 -22.22 9.92
N LYS A 35 8.89 -22.90 9.22
CA LYS A 35 9.92 -23.73 9.84
C LYS A 35 11.02 -22.90 10.50
N GLN A 36 11.45 -21.82 9.84
CA GLN A 36 12.59 -21.03 10.31
C GLN A 36 12.19 -19.85 11.20
N HIS A 37 11.04 -19.25 10.90
CA HIS A 37 10.54 -18.03 11.52
C HIS A 37 9.03 -18.14 11.79
N PRO A 38 8.60 -19.04 12.68
CA PRO A 38 7.16 -19.28 12.94
C PRO A 38 6.42 -18.05 13.50
N GLU A 39 7.15 -17.08 14.03
CA GLU A 39 6.63 -15.81 14.55
C GLU A 39 6.36 -14.77 13.45
N VAL A 40 6.79 -15.02 12.22
CA VAL A 40 6.65 -14.06 11.10
C VAL A 40 5.41 -14.36 10.28
N SER A 41 4.55 -13.37 10.14
CA SER A 41 3.35 -13.43 9.28
C SER A 41 3.72 -13.18 7.81
N LEU A 42 3.27 -14.07 6.93
CA LEU A 42 3.45 -13.91 5.48
C LEU A 42 2.24 -13.19 4.88
N PHE A 43 2.48 -12.08 4.19
CA PHE A 43 1.49 -11.37 3.39
C PHE A 43 1.75 -11.57 1.90
N LEU A 44 0.70 -11.91 1.14
CA LEU A 44 0.77 -11.98 -0.31
C LEU A 44 0.88 -10.56 -0.87
N GLY A 45 1.82 -10.34 -1.71
CA GLY A 45 1.94 -9.08 -2.42
C GLY A 45 3.42 -8.75 -2.70
N THR A 46 3.72 -7.58 -3.13
CA THR A 46 2.86 -6.37 -3.15
C THR A 46 1.96 -6.33 -4.40
N LEU A 47 0.63 -6.32 -4.20
CA LEU A 47 -0.33 -6.39 -5.30
C LEU A 47 -0.50 -5.01 -5.95
N ASN A 48 0.03 -4.84 -7.17
CA ASN A 48 0.02 -3.59 -7.95
C ASN A 48 -0.85 -3.67 -9.23
N THR A 49 -1.79 -4.59 -9.28
CA THR A 49 -2.72 -4.76 -10.42
C THR A 49 -4.15 -4.44 -10.03
N ASN A 50 -4.90 -3.80 -10.94
CA ASN A 50 -6.34 -3.58 -10.80
C ASN A 50 -7.19 -4.74 -11.38
N ARG A 51 -6.56 -5.83 -11.82
CA ARG A 51 -7.25 -7.00 -12.35
C ARG A 51 -7.73 -7.90 -11.23
N PHE A 52 -8.99 -7.71 -10.84
CA PHE A 52 -9.66 -8.53 -9.84
C PHE A 52 -9.61 -10.03 -10.18
N ASP A 53 -9.85 -10.40 -11.44
CA ASP A 53 -9.86 -11.77 -11.93
C ASP A 53 -8.53 -12.51 -11.67
N VAL A 54 -7.41 -11.82 -11.82
CA VAL A 54 -6.08 -12.38 -11.59
C VAL A 54 -5.85 -12.66 -10.11
N VAL A 55 -6.15 -11.68 -9.26
CA VAL A 55 -6.00 -11.83 -7.80
C VAL A 55 -7.00 -12.84 -7.26
N ASP A 56 -8.23 -12.79 -7.74
CA ASP A 56 -9.28 -13.76 -7.40
C ASP A 56 -8.87 -15.20 -7.71
N LYS A 57 -8.26 -15.44 -8.86
CA LYS A 57 -7.74 -16.75 -9.25
C LYS A 57 -6.69 -17.27 -8.25
N ILE A 58 -5.80 -16.40 -7.78
CA ILE A 58 -4.80 -16.76 -6.77
C ILE A 58 -5.48 -17.13 -5.43
N LEU A 59 -6.39 -16.26 -4.96
CA LEU A 59 -7.01 -16.41 -3.65
C LEU A 59 -8.09 -17.51 -3.61
N SER A 60 -8.58 -17.95 -4.77
CA SER A 60 -9.56 -19.06 -4.89
C SER A 60 -8.91 -20.44 -4.65
N ASP A 61 -7.59 -20.54 -4.71
CA ASP A 61 -6.90 -21.76 -4.28
C ASP A 61 -6.97 -21.87 -2.76
N SER A 62 -7.64 -22.92 -2.25
CA SER A 62 -7.89 -23.08 -0.82
C SER A 62 -6.62 -23.14 0.03
N ARG A 63 -5.50 -23.59 -0.54
CA ARG A 63 -4.20 -23.68 0.13
C ARG A 63 -3.61 -22.31 0.45
N MET A 64 -3.98 -21.28 -0.31
CA MET A 64 -3.52 -19.90 -0.05
C MET A 64 -3.96 -19.36 1.30
N LYS A 65 -5.15 -19.79 1.78
CA LYS A 65 -5.66 -19.39 3.09
C LYS A 65 -4.76 -19.84 4.25
N ASP A 66 -4.11 -21.00 4.08
CA ASP A 66 -3.20 -21.55 5.10
C ASP A 66 -1.75 -21.07 4.88
N ALA A 67 -1.44 -20.58 3.68
CA ALA A 67 -0.10 -20.13 3.32
C ALA A 67 0.16 -18.68 3.69
N VAL A 68 -0.86 -17.80 3.60
CA VAL A 68 -0.69 -16.36 3.85
C VAL A 68 -1.71 -15.82 4.84
N GLU A 69 -1.28 -14.94 5.74
CA GLU A 69 -2.13 -14.32 6.76
C GLU A 69 -2.91 -13.11 6.21
N GLY A 70 -2.33 -12.43 5.23
CA GLY A 70 -2.92 -11.21 4.68
C GLY A 70 -2.42 -10.86 3.29
N LEU A 71 -2.86 -9.70 2.82
CA LEU A 71 -2.60 -9.17 1.49
C LEU A 71 -2.02 -7.75 1.58
N GLY A 72 -0.94 -7.50 0.82
CA GLY A 72 -0.35 -6.18 0.68
C GLY A 72 -0.70 -5.56 -0.68
N PHE A 73 -1.14 -4.30 -0.69
CA PHE A 73 -1.55 -3.57 -1.88
C PHE A 73 -0.64 -2.37 -2.15
N GLN A 74 -0.37 -2.13 -3.43
CA GLN A 74 0.37 -0.97 -3.92
C GLN A 74 -0.34 -0.37 -5.13
N TRP A 75 -0.23 0.95 -5.29
CA TRP A 75 -0.67 1.65 -6.50
C TRP A 75 -2.05 1.20 -6.99
N TRP A 76 -2.16 0.75 -8.23
CA TRP A 76 -3.42 0.31 -8.84
C TRP A 76 -4.09 -0.87 -8.14
N GLY A 77 -3.34 -1.62 -7.34
CA GLY A 77 -3.90 -2.69 -6.51
C GLY A 77 -4.94 -2.18 -5.52
N GLY A 78 -4.82 -0.96 -5.05
CA GLY A 78 -5.82 -0.33 -4.19
C GLY A 78 -7.22 -0.25 -4.79
N GLN A 79 -7.34 -0.21 -6.13
CA GLN A 79 -8.64 -0.12 -6.80
C GLN A 79 -9.50 -1.37 -6.60
N ILE A 80 -8.89 -2.54 -6.46
CA ILE A 80 -9.62 -3.80 -6.24
C ILE A 80 -9.82 -4.16 -4.77
N LEU A 81 -9.17 -3.44 -3.85
CA LEU A 81 -9.23 -3.71 -2.41
C LEU A 81 -10.67 -3.87 -1.88
N PRO A 82 -11.65 -2.99 -2.19
CA PRO A 82 -13.01 -3.14 -1.67
C PRO A 82 -13.67 -4.45 -2.12
N ALA A 83 -13.46 -4.85 -3.38
CA ALA A 83 -14.02 -6.07 -3.95
C ALA A 83 -13.34 -7.33 -3.37
N ILE A 84 -12.02 -7.30 -3.23
CA ILE A 84 -11.25 -8.39 -2.62
C ILE A 84 -11.65 -8.57 -1.17
N ARG A 85 -11.70 -7.48 -0.37
CA ARG A 85 -12.13 -7.55 1.02
C ARG A 85 -13.55 -8.13 1.18
N LYS A 86 -14.48 -7.72 0.31
CA LYS A 86 -15.84 -8.25 0.34
C LYS A 86 -15.88 -9.75 0.11
N LYS A 87 -15.06 -10.28 -0.80
CA LYS A 87 -15.04 -11.71 -1.14
C LYS A 87 -14.21 -12.55 -0.16
N TYR A 88 -13.14 -11.99 0.37
CA TYR A 88 -12.18 -12.67 1.23
C TYR A 88 -12.01 -11.99 2.61
N PRO A 89 -13.06 -11.79 3.40
CA PRO A 89 -13.06 -10.95 4.61
C PRO A 89 -12.19 -11.49 5.76
N TYR A 90 -11.64 -12.67 5.62
CA TYR A 90 -10.83 -13.34 6.64
C TYR A 90 -9.33 -13.04 6.55
N TYR A 91 -8.84 -12.39 5.48
CA TYR A 91 -7.46 -11.94 5.41
C TYR A 91 -7.28 -10.60 6.13
N LYS A 92 -6.08 -10.38 6.63
CA LYS A 92 -5.60 -9.04 6.99
C LYS A 92 -5.23 -8.27 5.74
N TYR A 93 -5.32 -6.96 5.80
CA TYR A 93 -5.06 -6.08 4.68
C TYR A 93 -4.09 -4.98 5.07
N MET A 94 -3.12 -4.68 4.23
CA MET A 94 -2.20 -3.56 4.40
C MET A 94 -1.96 -2.84 3.07
N GLN A 95 -1.68 -1.57 3.15
CA GLN A 95 -1.11 -0.81 2.06
C GLN A 95 0.41 -0.75 2.28
N THR A 96 1.18 -1.21 1.29
CA THR A 96 2.62 -1.43 1.43
C THR A 96 3.48 -0.36 0.77
N GLU A 97 2.89 0.45 -0.13
CA GLU A 97 3.56 1.57 -0.77
C GLU A 97 2.53 2.54 -1.34
N SER A 98 2.62 3.82 -0.98
CA SER A 98 1.70 4.84 -1.49
C SER A 98 2.17 5.42 -2.83
N GLU A 99 1.23 6.00 -3.56
CA GLU A 99 1.52 6.86 -4.71
C GLU A 99 2.24 8.12 -4.24
N CYS A 100 3.43 8.39 -4.77
CA CYS A 100 4.31 9.46 -4.30
C CYS A 100 4.30 10.72 -5.19
N GLY A 101 3.31 10.87 -6.04
CA GLY A 101 3.13 12.07 -6.86
C GLY A 101 4.24 12.31 -7.88
N SER A 102 4.41 13.57 -8.27
CA SER A 102 5.31 14.01 -9.36
C SER A 102 6.22 15.18 -8.97
N GLY A 103 6.47 15.38 -7.68
CA GLY A 103 7.35 16.43 -7.15
C GLY A 103 6.72 17.83 -7.12
N THR A 104 5.41 17.93 -7.04
CA THR A 104 4.69 19.22 -6.99
C THR A 104 4.72 19.83 -5.60
N PHE A 105 4.67 19.01 -4.55
CA PHE A 105 4.68 19.43 -3.14
C PHE A 105 3.62 20.50 -2.79
N ASP A 106 2.45 20.41 -3.43
CA ASP A 106 1.34 21.32 -3.23
C ASP A 106 0.22 20.70 -2.37
N TRP A 107 -0.78 21.52 -2.01
CA TRP A 107 -1.92 21.04 -1.23
C TRP A 107 -2.79 20.02 -1.96
N LYS A 108 -2.78 19.99 -3.31
CA LYS A 108 -3.48 18.95 -4.08
C LYS A 108 -2.85 17.58 -3.86
N ALA A 109 -1.51 17.53 -3.73
CA ALA A 109 -0.82 16.30 -3.37
C ALA A 109 -1.18 15.83 -1.94
N ALA A 110 -1.29 16.77 -0.99
CA ALA A 110 -1.74 16.48 0.38
C ALA A 110 -3.18 15.95 0.43
N GLU A 111 -4.09 16.56 -0.32
CA GLU A 111 -5.48 16.10 -0.45
C GLU A 111 -5.54 14.70 -1.08
N HIS A 112 -4.71 14.43 -2.10
CA HIS A 112 -4.61 13.11 -2.70
C HIS A 112 -4.12 12.07 -1.68
N THR A 113 -3.06 12.40 -0.92
CA THR A 113 -2.55 11.56 0.17
C THR A 113 -3.62 11.25 1.20
N PHE A 114 -4.40 12.27 1.62
CA PHE A 114 -5.48 12.06 2.58
C PHE A 114 -6.58 11.16 2.01
N ARG A 115 -6.95 11.33 0.73
CA ARG A 115 -7.90 10.43 0.06
C ARG A 115 -7.40 8.99 -0.02
N LEU A 116 -6.11 8.79 -0.29
CA LEU A 116 -5.51 7.44 -0.29
C LEU A 116 -5.59 6.80 1.10
N ILE A 117 -5.21 7.52 2.16
CA ILE A 117 -5.32 7.03 3.55
C ILE A 117 -6.77 6.65 3.85
N ASN A 118 -7.72 7.53 3.54
CA ASN A 118 -9.15 7.25 3.74
C ASN A 118 -9.60 6.01 2.96
N HIS A 119 -9.17 5.88 1.69
CA HIS A 119 -9.52 4.74 0.86
C HIS A 119 -8.99 3.42 1.46
N TYR A 120 -7.71 3.35 1.80
CA TYR A 120 -7.11 2.11 2.29
C TYR A 120 -7.61 1.75 3.69
N ILE A 121 -7.54 2.67 4.64
CA ILE A 121 -7.98 2.44 6.03
C ILE A 121 -9.51 2.23 6.09
N GLY A 122 -10.27 3.05 5.39
CA GLY A 122 -11.74 2.91 5.29
C GLY A 122 -12.18 1.58 4.67
N ASN A 123 -11.37 0.97 3.82
CA ASN A 123 -11.59 -0.36 3.26
C ASN A 123 -10.85 -1.49 4.02
N GLY A 124 -10.35 -1.19 5.25
CA GLY A 124 -9.91 -2.18 6.21
C GLY A 124 -8.46 -2.59 6.12
N CYS A 125 -7.60 -1.78 5.50
CA CYS A 125 -6.18 -1.91 5.74
C CYS A 125 -5.87 -1.50 7.18
N GLU A 126 -5.07 -2.32 7.85
CA GLU A 126 -4.62 -2.10 9.22
C GLU A 126 -3.35 -1.24 9.26
N GLU A 127 -2.66 -1.11 8.13
CA GLU A 127 -1.43 -0.35 7.97
C GLU A 127 -1.42 0.45 6.68
N TYR A 128 -0.75 1.60 6.73
CA TYR A 128 -0.52 2.49 5.59
C TYR A 128 0.93 2.96 5.58
N THR A 129 1.69 2.55 4.56
CA THR A 129 3.10 2.91 4.40
C THR A 129 3.26 4.02 3.37
N PHE A 130 3.68 5.20 3.82
CA PHE A 130 3.92 6.33 2.93
C PHE A 130 5.29 6.20 2.23
N TRP A 131 5.32 6.45 0.94
CA TRP A 131 6.53 6.53 0.12
C TRP A 131 6.57 7.89 -0.60
N ASN A 132 7.58 8.76 -0.41
CA ASN A 132 8.82 8.60 0.37
C ASN A 132 8.76 9.42 1.68
N ALA A 133 9.47 8.99 2.71
CA ALA A 133 9.52 9.76 3.95
C ALA A 133 10.36 11.04 3.79
N ILE A 134 11.58 10.93 3.27
CA ILE A 134 12.55 12.04 3.13
C ILE A 134 13.19 11.98 1.75
N LEU A 135 13.23 13.12 1.07
CA LEU A 135 13.98 13.30 -0.17
C LEU A 135 14.82 14.59 -0.12
N SER A 136 15.88 14.63 -0.94
CA SER A 136 16.58 15.88 -1.22
C SER A 136 15.70 16.84 -2.02
N ASP A 137 16.13 18.08 -2.14
CA ASP A 137 15.48 19.12 -2.93
C ASP A 137 15.27 18.74 -4.40
N GLU A 138 16.12 17.88 -4.98
CA GLU A 138 15.93 17.37 -6.35
C GLU A 138 14.82 16.31 -6.44
N GLY A 139 14.62 15.53 -5.41
CA GLY A 139 13.50 14.57 -5.27
C GLY A 139 13.32 13.61 -6.43
N LYS A 140 14.42 13.15 -7.05
CA LYS A 140 14.37 12.25 -8.22
C LYS A 140 14.74 10.82 -7.86
N SER A 141 14.02 9.87 -8.47
CA SER A 141 14.46 8.48 -8.52
C SER A 141 15.65 8.32 -9.46
N SER A 142 16.27 7.14 -9.45
CA SER A 142 17.34 6.76 -10.40
C SER A 142 16.90 6.80 -11.87
N TRP A 143 15.60 6.76 -12.14
CA TRP A 143 15.00 6.92 -13.49
C TRP A 143 14.68 8.38 -13.85
N GLY A 144 15.06 9.35 -13.02
CA GLY A 144 14.77 10.76 -13.25
C GLY A 144 13.34 11.19 -12.91
N TRP A 145 12.52 10.29 -12.39
CA TRP A 145 11.16 10.62 -11.95
C TRP A 145 11.20 11.47 -10.67
N LYS A 146 10.59 12.64 -10.74
CA LYS A 146 10.39 13.49 -9.57
C LYS A 146 9.30 12.93 -8.69
N GLN A 147 9.56 12.88 -7.40
CA GLN A 147 8.66 12.30 -6.40
C GLN A 147 8.39 13.29 -5.28
N ASN A 148 7.24 13.14 -4.64
CA ASN A 148 6.93 13.83 -3.40
C ASN A 148 7.52 13.07 -2.20
N ALA A 149 7.68 13.77 -1.09
CA ALA A 149 8.09 13.22 0.19
C ALA A 149 7.44 14.01 1.33
N LEU A 150 7.36 13.43 2.51
CA LEU A 150 6.88 14.14 3.70
C LEU A 150 7.83 15.25 4.11
N ILE A 151 9.14 15.04 3.94
CA ILE A 151 10.20 15.97 4.32
C ILE A 151 11.15 16.17 3.15
N ARG A 152 11.47 17.40 2.85
CA ARG A 152 12.51 17.80 1.90
C ARG A 152 13.71 18.35 2.63
N VAL A 153 14.91 17.99 2.16
CA VAL A 153 16.17 18.51 2.67
C VAL A 153 16.91 19.22 1.52
N ASP A 154 17.17 20.51 1.68
CA ASP A 154 18.03 21.25 0.75
C ASP A 154 19.45 20.69 0.85
N SER A 155 19.98 20.16 -0.24
CA SER A 155 21.28 19.47 -0.27
C SER A 155 22.48 20.39 -0.06
N LYS A 156 22.30 21.70 -0.24
CA LYS A 156 23.36 22.71 -0.08
C LYS A 156 23.38 23.32 1.30
N THR A 157 22.20 23.61 1.86
CA THR A 157 22.08 24.34 3.12
C THR A 157 21.73 23.43 4.31
N GLY A 158 21.28 22.20 4.05
CA GLY A 158 20.74 21.30 5.07
C GLY A 158 19.37 21.73 5.61
N THR A 159 18.73 22.74 5.00
CA THR A 159 17.42 23.23 5.45
C THR A 159 16.35 22.16 5.30
N ILE A 160 15.60 21.91 6.37
CA ILE A 160 14.51 20.94 6.41
C ILE A 160 13.19 21.66 6.15
N THR A 161 12.39 21.12 5.22
CA THR A 161 11.04 21.62 4.90
C THR A 161 10.03 20.50 5.05
N TYR A 162 9.00 20.70 5.88
CA TYR A 162 7.83 19.83 5.97
C TYR A 162 6.86 20.18 4.86
N THR A 163 6.45 19.16 4.09
CA THR A 163 5.57 19.33 2.93
C THR A 163 4.08 19.34 3.34
N PRO A 164 3.16 19.76 2.45
CA PRO A 164 1.73 19.60 2.69
C PRO A 164 1.31 18.17 3.00
N GLU A 165 1.90 17.17 2.34
CA GLU A 165 1.64 15.76 2.63
C GLU A 165 2.06 15.37 4.05
N TYR A 166 3.16 15.94 4.58
CA TYR A 166 3.53 15.73 5.98
C TYR A 166 2.40 16.12 6.92
N TYR A 167 1.76 17.26 6.67
CA TYR A 167 0.68 17.73 7.54
C TYR A 167 -0.56 16.87 7.42
N ALA A 168 -0.89 16.37 6.22
CA ALA A 168 -1.99 15.40 6.03
C ALA A 168 -1.75 14.11 6.82
N VAL A 169 -0.56 13.51 6.67
CA VAL A 169 -0.18 12.30 7.39
C VAL A 169 -0.12 12.54 8.90
N LYS A 170 0.48 13.67 9.35
CA LYS A 170 0.55 14.05 10.76
C LYS A 170 -0.84 14.20 11.37
N HIS A 171 -1.78 14.83 10.65
CA HIS A 171 -3.16 14.97 11.11
C HIS A 171 -3.78 13.59 11.42
N PHE A 172 -3.63 12.64 10.49
CA PHE A 172 -4.11 11.29 10.67
C PHE A 172 -3.39 10.58 11.85
N CYS A 173 -2.06 10.54 11.83
CA CYS A 173 -1.27 9.80 12.83
C CYS A 173 -1.42 10.33 14.25
N ASN A 174 -1.73 11.61 14.43
CA ASN A 174 -1.98 12.17 15.77
C ASN A 174 -3.31 11.74 16.38
N GLN A 175 -4.26 11.30 15.57
CA GLN A 175 -5.59 10.90 16.02
C GLN A 175 -5.76 9.39 16.10
N VAL A 176 -4.96 8.63 15.34
CA VAL A 176 -5.09 7.18 15.19
C VAL A 176 -3.91 6.51 15.91
N VAL A 177 -4.23 5.79 16.96
CA VAL A 177 -3.26 4.97 17.72
C VAL A 177 -3.50 3.50 17.45
N SER A 178 -2.52 2.65 17.78
CA SER A 178 -2.68 1.19 17.66
C SER A 178 -3.92 0.71 18.43
N GLY A 179 -4.75 -0.09 17.77
CA GLY A 179 -6.03 -0.57 18.31
C GLY A 179 -7.24 0.34 18.04
N THR A 180 -7.05 1.49 17.38
CA THR A 180 -8.18 2.31 16.90
C THR A 180 -9.02 1.51 15.92
N ARG A 181 -10.34 1.64 16.01
CA ARG A 181 -11.28 0.96 15.11
C ARG A 181 -11.92 1.97 14.17
N VAL A 182 -11.91 1.64 12.89
CA VAL A 182 -12.64 2.40 11.87
C VAL A 182 -14.13 2.06 11.97
N LEU A 183 -14.96 3.09 12.13
CA LEU A 183 -16.41 2.95 12.17
C LEU A 183 -16.98 3.03 10.75
N GLN A 184 -18.04 2.27 10.49
CA GLN A 184 -18.82 2.47 9.27
C GLN A 184 -19.71 3.70 9.43
N TYR A 185 -19.62 4.62 8.50
CA TYR A 185 -20.45 5.83 8.46
C TYR A 185 -21.09 6.00 7.08
N LYS A 186 -22.19 6.74 7.03
CA LYS A 186 -22.82 7.18 5.79
C LYS A 186 -22.65 8.68 5.67
N GLU A 187 -21.95 9.11 4.66
CA GLU A 187 -21.87 10.52 4.32
C GLU A 187 -23.26 11.03 3.86
N LYS A 188 -23.67 12.17 4.45
CA LYS A 188 -24.76 12.99 3.94
C LYS A 188 -24.18 14.40 3.76
N GLY A 189 -23.91 14.79 2.54
CA GLY A 189 -23.36 16.12 2.27
C GLY A 189 -22.78 16.26 0.88
N GLU A 190 -22.12 17.36 0.65
CA GLU A 190 -21.50 17.69 -0.63
C GLU A 190 -20.33 16.77 -0.95
N ASP A 191 -20.18 16.44 -2.23
CA ASP A 191 -19.21 15.46 -2.78
C ASP A 191 -17.71 15.76 -2.53
N ASN A 192 -17.41 16.87 -1.86
CA ASN A 192 -16.03 17.34 -1.61
C ASN A 192 -15.54 17.09 -0.19
N LEU A 193 -16.34 16.49 0.68
CA LEU A 193 -15.92 16.17 2.05
C LEU A 193 -15.41 14.74 2.13
N SER A 194 -14.18 14.56 2.61
CA SER A 194 -13.62 13.25 2.90
C SER A 194 -13.52 13.06 4.40
N VAL A 195 -14.18 12.03 4.91
CA VAL A 195 -14.23 11.72 6.34
C VAL A 195 -13.75 10.30 6.58
N ILE A 196 -13.00 10.12 7.66
CA ILE A 196 -12.70 8.82 8.24
C ILE A 196 -13.02 8.87 9.72
N ALA A 197 -13.78 7.91 10.22
CA ALA A 197 -14.26 7.85 11.59
C ALA A 197 -13.96 6.50 12.26
#